data_62ef2123ed0a91ddb31a4397031d2ba7
#
_entry.id   62ef2123ed0a91ddb31a4397031d2ba7
#
_cell.length_a   1.000
_cell.length_b   1.000
_cell.length_c   1.000
_cell.angle_alpha   90.00
_cell.angle_beta   90.00
_cell.angle_gamma   90.00
#
_symmetry.space_group_name_H-M   'P 1'
#
loop_
_entity.id
_entity.type
_entity.pdbx_description
1 polymer ?
#
loop_
_entity_poly.entity_id
_entity_poly.type
_entity_poly.pdbx_seq_one_letter_code
_entity_poly.pdbx_strand_id
1 'polypeptide(L)'
;MVEKIIELANILESNHYTGDSCNAAREELKSIIIPKVERINELLKKADLKVKWFKIEGFNGNVTIKRDTDWNGDDLDTKSAVLELFDIFEDYSYTYVDLDYFDKSDEELFEIFKEKSIHLKKSFLQFQLEEKENVDKLINELNKQIEDIKNLKL
;
A
#
# COMPACT_ATOMS: atom_id res chain seq x y z
N MET A 1 4.82 -19.33 -5.95
CA MET A 1 4.52 -19.03 -4.52
C MET A 1 3.07 -18.61 -4.32
N VAL A 2 2.54 -17.74 -5.18
CA VAL A 2 1.15 -17.27 -5.14
C VAL A 2 0.13 -18.41 -5.17
N GLU A 3 0.27 -19.39 -6.06
CA GLU A 3 -0.64 -20.55 -6.12
C GLU A 3 -0.75 -21.30 -4.80
N LYS A 4 0.37 -21.46 -4.09
CA LYS A 4 0.38 -22.13 -2.78
C LYS A 4 -0.34 -21.31 -1.70
N ILE A 5 -0.19 -19.99 -1.72
CA ILE A 5 -0.93 -19.09 -0.81
C ILE A 5 -2.43 -19.20 -1.09
N ILE A 6 -2.84 -19.23 -2.35
CA ILE A 6 -4.24 -19.39 -2.75
C ILE A 6 -4.80 -20.73 -2.27
N GLU A 7 -4.06 -21.83 -2.48
CA GLU A 7 -4.46 -23.16 -2.00
C GLU A 7 -4.70 -23.16 -0.48
N LEU A 8 -3.75 -22.62 0.29
CA LEU A 8 -3.83 -22.58 1.74
C LEU A 8 -4.96 -21.65 2.25
N ALA A 9 -5.17 -20.52 1.60
CA ALA A 9 -6.27 -19.62 1.89
C ALA A 9 -7.63 -20.31 1.67
N ASN A 10 -7.78 -21.05 0.58
CA ASN A 10 -9.00 -21.82 0.29
C ASN A 10 -9.25 -22.92 1.34
N ILE A 11 -8.20 -23.54 1.90
CA ILE A 11 -8.34 -24.49 3.00
C ILE A 11 -8.92 -23.80 4.24
N LEU A 12 -8.42 -22.60 4.59
CA LEU A 12 -8.95 -21.83 5.72
C LEU A 12 -10.42 -21.48 5.52
N GLU A 13 -10.77 -20.95 4.36
CA GLU A 13 -12.12 -20.52 4.04
C GLU A 13 -13.11 -21.69 4.01
N SER A 14 -12.76 -22.80 3.34
CA SER A 14 -13.61 -23.99 3.22
C SER A 14 -13.89 -24.65 4.56
N ASN A 15 -13.01 -24.48 5.55
CA ASN A 15 -13.18 -25.00 6.92
C ASN A 15 -13.66 -23.93 7.90
N HIS A 16 -14.15 -22.80 7.43
CA HIS A 16 -14.60 -21.67 8.27
C HIS A 16 -13.56 -21.26 9.33
N TYR A 17 -12.27 -21.34 8.97
CA TYR A 17 -11.12 -21.00 9.81
C TYR A 17 -10.99 -21.84 11.09
N THR A 18 -11.55 -23.05 11.14
CA THR A 18 -11.52 -23.94 12.30
C THR A 18 -10.95 -25.32 11.96
N GLY A 19 -10.51 -26.05 12.99
CA GLY A 19 -10.02 -27.43 12.84
C GLY A 19 -8.51 -27.56 12.61
N ASP A 20 -8.02 -28.81 12.69
CA ASP A 20 -6.59 -29.13 12.61
C ASP A 20 -5.99 -28.84 11.21
N SER A 21 -6.77 -29.01 10.16
CA SER A 21 -6.34 -28.65 8.79
C SER A 21 -6.03 -27.16 8.66
N CYS A 22 -6.82 -26.30 9.33
CA CYS A 22 -6.55 -24.87 9.37
C CYS A 22 -5.29 -24.53 10.16
N ASN A 23 -4.99 -25.25 11.24
CA ASN A 23 -3.77 -25.02 12.00
C ASN A 23 -2.52 -25.31 11.16
N ALA A 24 -2.51 -26.44 10.44
CA ALA A 24 -1.44 -26.76 9.52
C ALA A 24 -1.27 -25.70 8.40
N ALA A 25 -2.40 -25.28 7.80
CA ALA A 25 -2.39 -24.24 6.76
C ALA A 25 -1.86 -22.90 7.30
N ARG A 26 -2.24 -22.49 8.52
CA ARG A 26 -1.71 -21.25 9.14
C ARG A 26 -0.22 -21.29 9.34
N GLU A 27 0.32 -22.40 9.87
CA GLU A 27 1.77 -22.50 10.09
C GLU A 27 2.54 -22.49 8.78
N GLU A 28 2.02 -23.13 7.74
CA GLU A 28 2.62 -23.07 6.41
C GLU A 28 2.51 -21.65 5.81
N LEU A 29 1.39 -20.97 5.93
CA LEU A 29 1.23 -19.56 5.51
C LEU A 29 2.20 -18.62 6.22
N LYS A 30 2.38 -18.76 7.53
CA LYS A 30 3.37 -18.00 8.28
C LYS A 30 4.78 -18.21 7.73
N SER A 31 5.15 -19.44 7.44
CA SER A 31 6.47 -19.78 6.93
C SER A 31 6.77 -19.18 5.55
N ILE A 32 5.73 -18.92 4.74
CA ILE A 32 5.83 -18.32 3.42
C ILE A 32 5.76 -16.78 3.52
N ILE A 33 4.78 -16.27 4.26
CA ILE A 33 4.41 -14.86 4.24
C ILE A 33 5.38 -14.01 5.06
N ILE A 34 5.74 -14.44 6.27
CA ILE A 34 6.56 -13.63 7.17
C ILE A 34 7.91 -13.26 6.52
N PRO A 35 8.73 -14.20 6.04
CA PRO A 35 10.01 -13.85 5.44
C PRO A 35 9.87 -12.96 4.21
N LYS A 36 8.84 -13.18 3.40
CA LYS A 36 8.62 -12.39 2.17
C LYS A 36 8.19 -10.97 2.51
N VAL A 37 7.29 -10.77 3.47
CA VAL A 37 6.83 -9.44 3.89
C VAL A 37 7.94 -8.66 4.59
N GLU A 38 8.76 -9.32 5.42
CA GLU A 38 9.96 -8.71 6.00
C GLU A 38 10.89 -8.21 4.88
N ARG A 39 11.12 -9.05 3.88
CA ARG A 39 11.96 -8.68 2.73
C ARG A 39 11.36 -7.52 1.92
N ILE A 40 10.06 -7.53 1.68
CA ILE A 40 9.35 -6.41 1.04
C ILE A 40 9.55 -5.11 1.82
N ASN A 41 9.41 -5.14 3.15
CA ASN A 41 9.63 -3.98 4.00
C ASN A 41 11.07 -3.45 3.91
N GLU A 42 12.08 -4.33 3.86
CA GLU A 42 13.47 -3.91 3.65
C GLU A 42 13.67 -3.19 2.30
N LEU A 43 13.05 -3.71 1.24
CA LEU A 43 13.13 -3.12 -0.10
C LEU A 43 12.40 -1.78 -0.18
N LEU A 44 11.24 -1.65 0.46
CA LEU A 44 10.51 -0.38 0.60
C LEU A 44 11.37 0.67 1.29
N LYS A 45 12.02 0.29 2.39
CA LYS A 45 12.96 1.16 3.10
C LYS A 45 14.13 1.58 2.24
N LYS A 46 14.73 0.63 1.53
CA LYS A 46 15.86 0.88 0.62
C LYS A 46 15.47 1.81 -0.54
N ALA A 47 14.24 1.73 -1.02
CA ALA A 47 13.70 2.62 -2.06
C ALA A 47 13.27 4.00 -1.52
N ASP A 48 13.45 4.27 -0.23
CA ASP A 48 12.97 5.48 0.46
C ASP A 48 11.45 5.72 0.24
N LEU A 49 10.70 4.63 0.20
CA LEU A 49 9.26 4.64 0.06
C LEU A 49 8.64 4.61 1.46
N LYS A 50 8.20 5.77 1.96
CA LYS A 50 7.61 5.91 3.30
C LYS A 50 6.15 5.45 3.38
N VAL A 51 5.63 4.84 2.33
CA VAL A 51 4.25 4.37 2.26
C VAL A 51 4.13 3.03 2.97
N LYS A 52 3.30 3.01 4.01
CA LYS A 52 2.83 1.83 4.74
C LYS A 52 3.78 0.62 4.74
N TRP A 53 4.55 0.52 5.81
CA TRP A 53 5.21 -0.72 6.16
C TRP A 53 4.14 -1.77 6.46
N PHE A 54 4.31 -2.96 5.90
CA PHE A 54 3.39 -4.04 6.16
C PHE A 54 3.65 -4.61 7.56
N LYS A 55 2.65 -4.55 8.41
CA LYS A 55 2.74 -5.10 9.76
C LYS A 55 2.51 -6.61 9.72
N ILE A 56 3.40 -7.36 10.35
CA ILE A 56 3.32 -8.82 10.46
C ILE A 56 3.51 -9.32 11.89
N GLU A 57 3.74 -8.42 12.84
CA GLU A 57 4.09 -8.76 14.23
C GLU A 57 2.97 -9.55 14.93
N GLY A 58 1.70 -9.26 14.61
CA GLY A 58 0.52 -9.96 15.11
C GLY A 58 -0.07 -10.98 14.14
N PHE A 59 0.62 -11.29 13.04
CA PHE A 59 0.07 -12.19 12.03
C PHE A 59 -0.07 -13.62 12.54
N ASN A 60 -1.32 -14.09 12.64
CA ASN A 60 -1.67 -15.41 13.18
C ASN A 60 -1.77 -16.52 12.13
N GLY A 61 -1.49 -16.21 10.85
CA GLY A 61 -1.62 -17.14 9.73
C GLY A 61 -2.99 -17.15 9.06
N ASN A 62 -3.93 -16.33 9.52
CA ASN A 62 -5.20 -16.15 8.81
C ASN A 62 -5.04 -15.14 7.67
N VAL A 63 -5.48 -15.55 6.50
CA VAL A 63 -5.47 -14.70 5.30
C VAL A 63 -6.80 -14.79 4.58
N THR A 64 -7.14 -13.71 3.89
CA THR A 64 -8.23 -13.69 2.91
C THR A 64 -7.67 -13.09 1.63
N ILE A 65 -8.05 -13.67 0.49
CA ILE A 65 -7.70 -13.11 -0.81
C ILE A 65 -8.84 -12.22 -1.24
N LYS A 66 -8.58 -10.91 -1.26
CA LYS A 66 -9.53 -9.93 -1.80
C LYS A 66 -9.19 -9.69 -3.25
N ARG A 67 -10.20 -9.81 -4.10
CA ARG A 67 -10.16 -9.44 -5.50
C ARG A 67 -10.97 -8.17 -5.67
N ASP A 68 -10.51 -7.28 -6.52
CA ASP A 68 -11.35 -6.18 -6.94
C ASP A 68 -12.55 -6.77 -7.68
N THR A 69 -13.73 -6.43 -7.22
CA THR A 69 -14.98 -6.74 -7.90
C THR A 69 -15.51 -5.47 -8.56
N ASP A 70 -16.15 -5.63 -9.71
CA ASP A 70 -16.91 -4.53 -10.28
C ASP A 70 -18.16 -4.23 -9.41
N TRP A 71 -18.88 -3.18 -9.78
CA TRP A 71 -20.09 -2.77 -9.04
C TRP A 71 -21.24 -3.82 -9.09
N ASN A 72 -21.15 -4.85 -9.97
CA ASN A 72 -22.08 -5.99 -10.04
C ASN A 72 -21.64 -7.15 -9.14
N GLY A 73 -20.42 -7.07 -8.57
CA GLY A 73 -19.83 -8.14 -7.78
C GLY A 73 -19.06 -9.19 -8.60
N ASP A 74 -18.85 -8.94 -9.90
CA ASP A 74 -18.04 -9.82 -10.76
C ASP A 74 -16.54 -9.53 -10.54
N ASP A 75 -15.73 -10.59 -10.43
CA ASP A 75 -14.29 -10.48 -10.24
C ASP A 75 -13.64 -9.71 -11.40
N LEU A 76 -13.08 -8.55 -11.09
CA LEU A 76 -12.13 -7.89 -11.97
C LEU A 76 -10.82 -8.67 -12.01
N ASP A 77 -10.02 -8.47 -13.05
CA ASP A 77 -8.81 -9.21 -13.39
C ASP A 77 -7.98 -9.63 -12.14
N THR A 78 -7.60 -10.91 -12.07
CA THR A 78 -6.83 -11.53 -10.98
C THR A 78 -5.46 -10.89 -10.71
N LYS A 79 -5.01 -9.97 -11.55
CA LYS A 79 -3.73 -9.24 -11.38
C LYS A 79 -3.75 -8.20 -10.26
N SER A 80 -4.93 -7.81 -9.78
CA SER A 80 -5.12 -6.86 -8.68
C SER A 80 -5.49 -7.50 -7.35
N ALA A 81 -5.38 -8.83 -7.24
CA ALA A 81 -5.72 -9.52 -6.00
C ALA A 81 -4.77 -9.11 -4.86
N VAL A 82 -5.37 -8.77 -3.72
CA VAL A 82 -4.66 -8.33 -2.52
C VAL A 82 -4.80 -9.40 -1.46
N LEU A 83 -3.67 -9.74 -0.82
CA LEU A 83 -3.65 -10.59 0.35
C LEU A 83 -3.94 -9.75 1.59
N GLU A 84 -5.04 -10.05 2.26
CA GLU A 84 -5.41 -9.46 3.54
C GLU A 84 -4.85 -10.33 4.66
N LEU A 85 -3.95 -9.74 5.45
CA LEU A 85 -3.35 -10.38 6.63
C LEU A 85 -4.09 -9.92 7.87
N PHE A 86 -4.54 -10.86 8.69
CA PHE A 86 -5.25 -10.55 9.92
C PHE A 86 -4.27 -10.43 11.09
N ASP A 87 -4.27 -9.26 11.75
CA ASP A 87 -3.48 -8.98 12.95
C ASP A 87 -4.37 -9.05 14.20
N ILE A 88 -4.00 -9.89 15.16
CA ILE A 88 -4.75 -10.10 16.41
C ILE A 88 -4.41 -9.06 17.50
N PHE A 89 -3.31 -8.30 17.37
CA PHE A 89 -2.86 -7.39 18.43
C PHE A 89 -3.32 -5.94 18.23
N GLU A 90 -3.73 -5.55 17.05
CA GLU A 90 -4.22 -4.20 16.76
C GLU A 90 -5.69 -4.22 16.35
N ASP A 91 -6.61 -4.16 17.31
CA ASP A 91 -8.05 -3.87 17.15
C ASP A 91 -8.63 -4.18 15.74
N TYR A 92 -8.47 -5.43 15.27
CA TYR A 92 -8.94 -5.88 13.95
C TYR A 92 -8.37 -5.07 12.76
N SER A 93 -7.14 -4.58 12.86
CA SER A 93 -6.47 -3.96 11.72
C SER A 93 -6.04 -5.00 10.70
N TYR A 94 -6.27 -4.68 9.43
CA TYR A 94 -5.84 -5.52 8.31
C TYR A 94 -4.66 -4.88 7.60
N THR A 95 -3.68 -5.70 7.26
CA THR A 95 -2.58 -5.31 6.38
C THR A 95 -2.82 -5.92 5.00
N TYR A 96 -2.82 -5.10 3.97
CA TYR A 96 -3.04 -5.51 2.58
C TYR A 96 -1.73 -5.52 1.83
N VAL A 97 -1.39 -6.66 1.21
CA VAL A 97 -0.18 -6.83 0.41
C VAL A 97 -0.57 -7.31 -0.98
N ASP A 98 -0.07 -6.66 -2.02
CA ASP A 98 -0.32 -7.11 -3.40
C ASP A 98 0.15 -8.56 -3.57
N LEU A 99 -0.76 -9.44 -3.97
CA LEU A 99 -0.49 -10.88 -4.03
C LEU A 99 0.62 -11.21 -5.04
N ASP A 100 0.71 -10.45 -6.12
CA ASP A 100 1.73 -10.60 -7.15
C ASP A 100 3.17 -10.32 -6.64
N TYR A 101 3.33 -9.59 -5.52
CA TYR A 101 4.65 -9.37 -4.92
C TYR A 101 5.31 -10.66 -4.45
N PHE A 102 4.53 -11.70 -4.14
CA PHE A 102 5.05 -12.97 -3.66
C PHE A 102 5.80 -13.77 -4.74
N ASP A 103 5.47 -13.58 -6.02
CA ASP A 103 6.15 -14.25 -7.14
C ASP A 103 7.27 -13.42 -7.77
N LYS A 104 7.40 -12.13 -7.40
CA LYS A 104 8.46 -11.25 -7.92
C LYS A 104 9.79 -11.48 -7.20
N SER A 105 10.88 -11.34 -7.95
CA SER A 105 12.23 -11.28 -7.38
C SER A 105 12.45 -9.99 -6.58
N ASP A 106 13.52 -9.97 -5.80
CA ASP A 106 13.91 -8.77 -5.04
C ASP A 106 14.26 -7.60 -5.96
N GLU A 107 14.90 -7.90 -7.09
CA GLU A 107 15.27 -6.91 -8.11
C GLU A 107 14.03 -6.28 -8.74
N GLU A 108 13.05 -7.09 -9.13
CA GLU A 108 11.79 -6.62 -9.70
C GLU A 108 11.01 -5.76 -8.70
N LEU A 109 10.90 -6.21 -7.45
CA LEU A 109 10.24 -5.45 -6.39
C LEU A 109 10.95 -4.12 -6.12
N PHE A 110 12.28 -4.14 -6.06
CA PHE A 110 13.05 -2.94 -5.82
C PHE A 110 12.86 -1.89 -6.91
N GLU A 111 12.87 -2.30 -8.19
CA GLU A 111 12.60 -1.37 -9.30
C GLU A 111 11.18 -0.81 -9.23
N ILE A 112 10.16 -1.62 -8.95
CA ILE A 112 8.78 -1.15 -8.75
C ILE A 112 8.72 -0.10 -7.63
N PHE A 113 9.34 -0.36 -6.49
CA PHE A 113 9.31 0.57 -5.34
C PHE A 113 10.11 1.84 -5.61
N LYS A 114 11.22 1.73 -6.31
CA LYS A 114 12.02 2.87 -6.76
C LYS A 114 11.23 3.79 -7.69
N GLU A 115 10.52 3.23 -8.67
CA GLU A 115 9.66 3.99 -9.57
C GLU A 115 8.51 4.68 -8.81
N LYS A 116 7.84 3.96 -7.92
CA LYS A 116 6.79 4.53 -7.05
C LYS A 116 7.34 5.68 -6.19
N SER A 117 8.53 5.52 -5.61
CA SER A 117 9.19 6.57 -4.81
C SER A 117 9.50 7.82 -5.63
N ILE A 118 10.05 7.64 -6.82
CA ILE A 118 10.34 8.74 -7.75
C ILE A 118 9.05 9.47 -8.15
N HIS A 119 8.00 8.72 -8.49
CA HIS A 119 6.71 9.29 -8.86
C HIS A 119 6.13 10.14 -7.73
N LEU A 120 6.09 9.64 -6.51
CA LEU A 120 5.60 10.38 -5.34
C LEU A 120 6.42 11.66 -5.07
N LYS A 121 7.74 11.59 -5.21
CA LYS A 121 8.60 12.77 -5.03
C LYS A 121 8.37 13.81 -6.13
N LYS A 122 8.16 13.39 -7.37
CA LYS A 122 7.81 14.29 -8.48
C LYS A 122 6.45 14.95 -8.25
N SER A 123 5.44 14.18 -7.84
CA SER A 123 4.10 14.72 -7.55
C SER A 123 4.14 15.71 -6.39
N PHE A 124 4.90 15.43 -5.35
CA PHE A 124 5.09 16.36 -4.24
C PHE A 124 5.80 17.65 -4.67
N LEU A 125 6.85 17.54 -5.49
CA LEU A 125 7.54 18.69 -6.04
C LEU A 125 6.62 19.56 -6.90
N GLN A 126 5.81 18.93 -7.74
CA GLN A 126 4.82 19.63 -8.59
C GLN A 126 3.83 20.41 -7.71
N PHE A 127 3.28 19.79 -6.68
CA PHE A 127 2.40 20.46 -5.73
C PHE A 127 3.05 21.67 -5.06
N GLN A 128 4.31 21.56 -4.62
CA GLN A 128 5.06 22.66 -4.01
C GLN A 128 5.30 23.81 -4.99
N LEU A 129 5.52 23.52 -6.27
CA LEU A 129 5.68 24.55 -7.31
C LEU A 129 4.37 25.29 -7.56
N GLU A 130 3.26 24.59 -7.62
CA GLU A 130 1.93 25.20 -7.79
C GLU A 130 1.54 26.08 -6.59
N GLU A 131 1.82 25.64 -5.37
CA GLU A 131 1.64 26.43 -4.15
C GLU A 131 2.48 27.72 -4.19
N LYS A 132 3.74 27.64 -4.61
CA LYS A 132 4.63 28.79 -4.75
C LYS A 132 4.09 29.80 -5.77
N GLU A 133 3.63 29.33 -6.94
CA GLU A 133 3.04 30.22 -7.94
C GLU A 133 1.79 30.95 -7.44
N ASN A 134 0.95 30.26 -6.66
CA ASN A 134 -0.23 30.87 -6.04
C ASN A 134 0.15 31.95 -5.03
N VAL A 135 1.16 31.71 -4.19
CA VAL A 135 1.68 32.69 -3.26
C VAL A 135 2.27 33.91 -4.00
N ASP A 136 3.05 33.71 -5.05
CA ASP A 136 3.63 34.79 -5.85
C ASP A 136 2.53 35.66 -6.51
N LYS A 137 1.45 35.05 -7.02
CA LYS A 137 0.27 35.76 -7.55
C LYS A 137 -0.39 36.62 -6.48
N LEU A 138 -0.62 36.07 -5.28
CA LEU A 138 -1.21 36.79 -4.14
C LEU A 138 -0.35 37.97 -3.72
N ILE A 139 0.99 37.81 -3.64
CA ILE A 139 1.91 38.89 -3.33
C ILE A 139 1.80 40.02 -4.36
N ASN A 140 1.73 39.70 -5.64
CA ASN A 140 1.61 40.68 -6.71
C ASN A 140 0.28 41.45 -6.62
N GLU A 141 -0.81 40.77 -6.33
CA GLU A 141 -2.13 41.41 -6.12
C GLU A 141 -2.12 42.34 -4.91
N LEU A 142 -1.56 41.91 -3.79
CA LEU A 142 -1.44 42.74 -2.58
C LEU A 142 -0.56 43.96 -2.82
N ASN A 143 0.55 43.82 -3.51
CA ASN A 143 1.41 44.95 -3.85
C ASN A 143 0.68 45.98 -4.72
N LYS A 144 -0.11 45.52 -5.70
CA LYS A 144 -0.96 46.39 -6.50
C LYS A 144 -1.98 47.14 -5.65
N GLN A 145 -2.68 46.45 -4.75
CA GLN A 145 -3.63 47.08 -3.82
C GLN A 145 -2.95 48.12 -2.92
N ILE A 146 -1.75 47.85 -2.44
CA ILE A 146 -0.96 48.81 -1.64
C ILE A 146 -0.65 50.08 -2.44
N GLU A 147 -0.23 49.93 -3.69
CA GLU A 147 0.05 51.11 -4.56
C GLU A 147 -1.22 51.89 -4.87
N ASP A 148 -2.33 51.21 -5.13
CA ASP A 148 -3.63 51.87 -5.35
C ASP A 148 -4.06 52.68 -4.12
N ILE A 149 -3.89 52.15 -2.92
CA ILE A 149 -4.19 52.87 -1.65
C ILE A 149 -3.28 54.07 -1.45
N LYS A 150 -1.96 53.95 -1.72
CA LYS A 150 -1.03 55.08 -1.62
C LYS A 150 -1.38 56.23 -2.57
N ASN A 151 -1.99 55.94 -3.70
CA ASN A 151 -2.35 56.90 -4.72
C ASN A 151 -3.73 57.53 -4.48
N LEU A 152 -4.50 57.12 -3.44
CA LEU A 152 -5.75 57.75 -3.06
C LEU A 152 -5.49 59.20 -2.63
N LYS A 153 -6.19 60.18 -3.26
CA LYS A 153 -6.19 61.58 -2.84
C LYS A 153 -7.52 61.88 -2.16
N LEU A 154 -7.45 62.68 -1.08
CA LEU A 154 -8.64 63.24 -0.43
C LEU A 154 -9.28 64.29 -1.32
#